data_44e65a8e8e231b7a141ed4613323a9e7
#
_entry.id   44e65a8e8e231b7a141ed4613323a9e7
#
_cell.length_a   1.000
_cell.length_b   1.000
_cell.length_c   1.000
_cell.angle_alpha   90.00
_cell.angle_beta   90.00
_cell.angle_gamma   90.00
#
_symmetry.space_group_name_H-M   'P 1'
#
loop_
_entity.id
_entity.type
_entity.pdbx_description
1 polymer ?
#
loop_
_entity_poly.entity_id
_entity_poly.type
_entity_poly.pdbx_seq_one_letter_code
_entity_poly.pdbx_strand_id
1 'polypeptide(L)'
;MLIQQFHPGMRLGQQPTLATSGNPLFSRQGHWDGGSTLHCVAMALALLGKLADPVYLPYHTVGPEQVVWDDAWPHYLHGLALSELASFIAELNLGVRPATCMASGPTILHFARRELEAGWPVIVGWRQRHTVKRHAALVIGVEGCRHGRAFDPQALLLIDPAGNEPGLAGFNARLDRHGKEQFRYRSSVSARGVKVLGGLSIQDVTGAIADA
;
A
#
# COMPACT_ATOMS: atom_id res chain seq x y z
N MET A 1 16.93 -0.71 19.87
CA MET A 1 16.35 0.62 19.55
C MET A 1 15.18 0.42 18.60
N LEU A 2 14.00 0.99 18.89
CA LEU A 2 12.84 0.98 17.98
C LEU A 2 13.06 2.00 16.87
N ILE A 3 12.81 1.60 15.63
CA ILE A 3 13.00 2.44 14.44
C ILE A 3 11.80 2.27 13.52
N GLN A 4 11.38 3.39 12.90
CA GLN A 4 10.43 3.42 11.80
C GLN A 4 11.18 3.81 10.52
N GLN A 5 10.96 3.05 9.45
CA GLN A 5 11.50 3.33 8.12
C GLN A 5 10.31 3.58 7.19
N PHE A 6 10.26 4.75 6.56
CA PHE A 6 9.18 5.14 5.64
C PHE A 6 9.62 5.07 4.18
N HIS A 7 8.64 4.98 3.28
CA HIS A 7 8.85 5.04 1.85
C HIS A 7 9.46 6.40 1.45
N PRO A 8 10.54 6.43 0.62
CA PRO A 8 11.24 7.66 0.28
C PRO A 8 10.41 8.65 -0.55
N GLY A 9 9.42 8.18 -1.30
CA GLY A 9 8.51 9.00 -2.11
C GLY A 9 7.45 9.77 -1.32
N MET A 10 7.44 9.67 0.02
CA MET A 10 6.46 10.32 0.88
C MET A 10 7.10 11.39 1.77
N ARG A 11 6.41 12.52 1.94
CA ARG A 11 6.73 13.52 2.97
C ARG A 11 5.73 13.42 4.13
N LEU A 12 6.29 13.42 5.35
CA LEU A 12 5.52 13.52 6.58
C LEU A 12 5.25 14.99 6.89
N GLY A 13 4.06 15.30 7.39
CA GLY A 13 3.64 16.65 7.75
C GLY A 13 2.27 16.61 8.44
N GLN A 14 1.47 17.65 8.29
CA GLN A 14 0.09 17.65 8.79
C GLN A 14 -0.74 16.55 8.15
N GLN A 15 -0.45 16.24 6.89
CA GLN A 15 -0.96 15.10 6.13
C GLN A 15 0.16 14.52 5.25
N PRO A 16 0.10 13.23 4.86
CA PRO A 16 1.08 12.65 3.95
C PRO A 16 0.92 13.24 2.54
N THR A 17 2.03 13.66 1.98
CA THR A 17 2.10 14.21 0.61
C THR A 17 3.17 13.49 -0.20
N LEU A 18 3.09 13.60 -1.52
CA LEU A 18 4.10 13.11 -2.44
C LEU A 18 5.38 13.96 -2.31
N ALA A 19 6.54 13.32 -2.22
CA ALA A 19 7.83 14.00 -2.09
C ALA A 19 8.16 14.85 -3.33
N THR A 20 7.70 14.41 -4.52
CA THR A 20 7.97 15.04 -5.80
C THR A 20 7.12 16.28 -6.05
N SER A 21 5.82 16.23 -5.81
CA SER A 21 4.86 17.29 -6.16
C SER A 21 4.32 18.06 -4.97
N GLY A 22 4.38 17.50 -3.75
CA GLY A 22 3.68 18.03 -2.59
C GLY A 22 2.17 17.78 -2.58
N ASN A 23 1.62 17.11 -3.59
CA ASN A 23 0.20 16.79 -3.66
C ASN A 23 -0.21 15.79 -2.58
N PRO A 24 -1.49 15.83 -2.11
CA PRO A 24 -2.01 14.84 -1.16
C PRO A 24 -1.87 13.42 -1.68
N LEU A 25 -1.47 12.50 -0.78
CA LEU A 25 -1.32 11.08 -1.11
C LEU A 25 -2.58 10.28 -0.80
N PHE A 26 -3.36 10.67 0.21
CA PHE A 26 -4.43 9.85 0.76
C PHE A 26 -5.66 9.78 -0.15
N SER A 27 -5.85 8.66 -0.83
CA SER A 27 -7.07 8.32 -1.57
C SER A 27 -8.04 7.59 -0.65
N ARG A 28 -9.19 8.21 -0.38
CA ARG A 28 -10.17 7.72 0.59
C ARG A 28 -11.22 6.83 -0.06
N GLN A 29 -11.39 5.63 0.50
CA GLN A 29 -12.47 4.73 0.15
C GLN A 29 -13.82 5.28 0.64
N GLY A 30 -14.83 5.30 -0.23
CA GLY A 30 -16.19 5.66 0.11
C GLY A 30 -16.93 4.56 0.89
N HIS A 31 -18.12 4.87 1.39
CA HIS A 31 -18.93 3.91 2.15
C HIS A 31 -19.49 2.76 1.29
N TRP A 32 -19.68 3.01 -0.01
CA TRP A 32 -20.33 2.10 -0.95
C TRP A 32 -19.37 1.37 -1.87
N ASP A 33 -18.09 1.76 -1.88
CA ASP A 33 -17.10 1.08 -2.71
C ASP A 33 -16.44 -0.08 -1.95
N GLY A 34 -16.15 -1.16 -2.68
CA GLY A 34 -15.36 -2.29 -2.22
C GLY A 34 -13.87 -2.16 -2.56
N GLY A 35 -13.47 -1.05 -3.15
CA GLY A 35 -12.24 -0.85 -3.88
C GLY A 35 -11.00 -0.50 -3.06
N SER A 36 -10.85 -0.95 -1.80
CA SER A 36 -9.64 -0.64 -1.02
C SER A 36 -8.34 -0.94 -1.77
N THR A 37 -8.30 -2.01 -2.57
CA THR A 37 -7.15 -2.36 -3.41
C THR A 37 -6.89 -1.33 -4.50
N LEU A 38 -7.93 -0.78 -5.13
CA LEU A 38 -7.82 0.22 -6.21
C LEU A 38 -7.30 1.56 -5.68
N HIS A 39 -7.80 2.01 -4.52
CA HIS A 39 -7.25 3.18 -3.82
C HIS A 39 -5.76 2.98 -3.46
N CYS A 40 -5.39 1.78 -3.02
CA CYS A 40 -3.98 1.46 -2.76
C CYS A 40 -3.13 1.51 -4.03
N VAL A 41 -3.63 1.04 -5.18
CA VAL A 41 -2.92 1.15 -6.47
C VAL A 41 -2.71 2.60 -6.87
N ALA A 42 -3.76 3.44 -6.78
CA ALA A 42 -3.64 4.86 -7.10
C ALA A 42 -2.55 5.55 -6.28
N MET A 43 -2.57 5.35 -4.96
CA MET A 43 -1.55 5.88 -4.05
C MET A 43 -0.15 5.32 -4.35
N ALA A 44 -0.04 4.03 -4.64
CA ALA A 44 1.24 3.38 -4.95
C ALA A 44 1.83 3.90 -6.27
N LEU A 45 1.03 4.04 -7.32
CA LEU A 45 1.45 4.63 -8.59
C LEU A 45 1.90 6.08 -8.43
N ALA A 46 1.20 6.85 -7.58
CA ALA A 46 1.61 8.22 -7.28
C ALA A 46 2.96 8.29 -6.54
N LEU A 47 3.23 7.38 -5.60
CA LEU A 47 4.55 7.28 -4.95
C LEU A 47 5.69 6.97 -5.93
N LEU A 48 5.39 6.27 -7.04
CA LEU A 48 6.33 5.98 -8.13
C LEU A 48 6.38 7.11 -9.17
N GLY A 49 5.63 8.20 -8.99
CA GLY A 49 5.57 9.32 -9.94
C GLY A 49 4.83 8.98 -11.24
N LYS A 50 4.04 7.89 -11.27
CA LYS A 50 3.22 7.49 -12.43
C LYS A 50 1.87 8.21 -12.48
N LEU A 51 1.40 8.71 -11.35
CA LEU A 51 0.23 9.58 -11.21
C LEU A 51 0.63 10.85 -10.48
N ALA A 52 0.10 11.99 -10.92
CA ALA A 52 0.25 13.26 -10.23
C ALA A 52 -0.80 13.46 -9.13
N ASP A 53 -1.98 12.85 -9.30
CA ASP A 53 -3.12 13.00 -8.41
C ASP A 53 -3.82 11.64 -8.14
N PRO A 54 -3.54 10.98 -7.01
CA PRO A 54 -4.21 9.73 -6.66
C PRO A 54 -5.59 9.93 -6.02
N VAL A 55 -6.01 11.19 -5.75
CA VAL A 55 -7.20 11.51 -4.96
C VAL A 55 -8.42 11.71 -5.85
N TYR A 56 -8.25 12.44 -6.97
CA TYR A 56 -9.35 12.90 -7.81
C TYR A 56 -9.37 12.21 -9.17
N LEU A 57 -9.01 10.93 -9.26
CA LEU A 57 -8.98 10.14 -10.51
C LEU A 57 -10.21 10.33 -11.39
N PRO A 58 -11.47 10.32 -10.86
CA PRO A 58 -12.69 10.44 -11.68
C PRO A 58 -12.84 11.77 -12.42
N TYR A 59 -12.08 12.79 -12.02
CA TYR A 59 -12.19 14.14 -12.61
C TYR A 59 -11.17 14.37 -13.73
N HIS A 60 -10.24 13.45 -13.94
CA HIS A 60 -9.28 13.51 -15.03
C HIS A 60 -9.88 12.93 -16.32
N THR A 61 -9.79 13.68 -17.41
CA THR A 61 -10.32 13.29 -18.74
C THR A 61 -9.22 12.92 -19.72
N VAL A 62 -7.96 13.00 -19.30
CA VAL A 62 -6.77 12.65 -20.09
C VAL A 62 -5.66 12.18 -19.15
N GLY A 63 -4.67 11.47 -19.70
CA GLY A 63 -3.48 11.08 -18.97
C GLY A 63 -3.60 9.76 -18.19
N PRO A 64 -2.59 9.43 -17.41
CA PRO A 64 -2.53 8.15 -16.68
C PRO A 64 -3.63 8.03 -15.62
N GLU A 65 -4.09 9.13 -15.02
CA GLU A 65 -5.18 9.14 -14.05
C GLU A 65 -6.47 8.64 -14.68
N GLN A 66 -6.81 9.10 -15.90
CA GLN A 66 -7.98 8.61 -16.64
C GLN A 66 -7.86 7.11 -16.95
N VAL A 67 -6.70 6.67 -17.44
CA VAL A 67 -6.46 5.25 -17.75
C VAL A 67 -6.72 4.38 -16.51
N VAL A 68 -6.13 4.75 -15.36
CA VAL A 68 -6.35 4.02 -14.12
C VAL A 68 -7.80 4.04 -13.67
N TRP A 69 -8.51 5.17 -13.84
CA TRP A 69 -9.93 5.27 -13.49
C TRP A 69 -10.81 4.40 -14.36
N ASP A 70 -10.65 4.48 -15.69
CA ASP A 70 -11.47 3.74 -16.65
C ASP A 70 -11.32 2.22 -16.47
N ASP A 71 -10.10 1.74 -16.24
CA ASP A 71 -9.82 0.33 -15.98
C ASP A 71 -10.27 -0.11 -14.57
N ALA A 72 -10.23 0.79 -13.57
CA ALA A 72 -10.66 0.50 -12.20
C ALA A 72 -12.19 0.48 -12.04
N TRP A 73 -12.90 1.27 -12.82
CA TRP A 73 -14.35 1.48 -12.68
C TRP A 73 -15.18 0.19 -12.65
N PRO A 74 -14.95 -0.82 -13.52
CA PRO A 74 -15.70 -2.08 -13.48
C PRO A 74 -15.55 -2.85 -12.17
N HIS A 75 -14.48 -2.60 -11.42
CA HIS A 75 -14.12 -3.30 -10.18
C HIS A 75 -14.42 -2.49 -8.91
N TYR A 76 -14.89 -1.25 -9.07
CA TYR A 76 -14.99 -0.27 -7.98
C TYR A 76 -15.87 -0.73 -6.81
N LEU A 77 -17.00 -1.39 -7.10
CA LEU A 77 -17.93 -1.88 -6.06
C LEU A 77 -17.46 -3.15 -5.35
N HIS A 78 -16.71 -4.00 -6.02
CA HIS A 78 -16.35 -5.33 -5.52
C HIS A 78 -14.89 -5.44 -5.06
N GLY A 79 -14.03 -4.54 -5.54
CA GLY A 79 -12.59 -4.62 -5.38
C GLY A 79 -11.98 -5.82 -6.12
N LEU A 80 -10.67 -5.98 -6.00
CA LEU A 80 -9.90 -7.06 -6.60
C LEU A 80 -9.19 -7.88 -5.52
N ALA A 81 -9.08 -9.19 -5.70
CA ALA A 81 -8.16 -10.01 -4.92
C ALA A 81 -6.70 -9.69 -5.31
N LEU A 82 -5.72 -10.02 -4.46
CA LEU A 82 -4.31 -9.70 -4.76
C LEU A 82 -3.81 -10.33 -6.08
N SER A 83 -4.31 -11.52 -6.45
CA SER A 83 -3.98 -12.16 -7.72
C SER A 83 -4.56 -11.41 -8.92
N GLU A 84 -5.81 -10.99 -8.84
CA GLU A 84 -6.49 -10.18 -9.85
C GLU A 84 -5.84 -8.80 -9.96
N LEU A 85 -5.45 -8.23 -8.81
CA LEU A 85 -4.75 -6.95 -8.75
C LEU A 85 -3.40 -6.98 -9.45
N ALA A 86 -2.68 -8.12 -9.41
CA ALA A 86 -1.43 -8.27 -10.15
C ALA A 86 -1.66 -8.20 -11.66
N SER A 87 -2.69 -8.87 -12.19
CA SER A 87 -3.05 -8.79 -13.60
C SER A 87 -3.48 -7.37 -13.99
N PHE A 88 -4.35 -6.76 -13.19
CA PHE A 88 -4.78 -5.38 -13.38
C PHE A 88 -3.60 -4.40 -13.50
N ILE A 89 -2.62 -4.45 -12.57
CA ILE A 89 -1.46 -3.57 -12.60
C ILE A 89 -0.59 -3.80 -13.84
N ALA A 90 -0.43 -5.06 -14.26
CA ALA A 90 0.35 -5.39 -15.46
C ALA A 90 -0.31 -4.86 -16.75
N GLU A 91 -1.65 -4.83 -16.80
CA GLU A 91 -2.44 -4.38 -17.94
C GLU A 91 -2.50 -2.86 -18.10
N LEU A 92 -2.27 -2.08 -17.00
CA LEU A 92 -2.25 -0.60 -17.05
C LEU A 92 -1.18 -0.01 -17.99
N ASN A 93 -0.11 -0.75 -18.31
CA ASN A 93 0.97 -0.32 -19.21
C ASN A 93 1.66 1.00 -18.79
N LEU A 94 1.74 1.30 -17.50
CA LEU A 94 2.34 2.52 -16.94
C LEU A 94 3.84 2.36 -16.63
N GLY A 95 4.52 1.40 -17.26
CA GLY A 95 5.96 1.13 -17.01
C GLY A 95 6.22 0.57 -15.61
N VAL A 96 5.27 -0.17 -15.07
CA VAL A 96 5.36 -0.85 -13.78
C VAL A 96 5.10 -2.35 -13.92
N ARG A 97 5.58 -3.13 -12.97
CA ARG A 97 5.28 -4.55 -12.86
C ARG A 97 4.91 -4.93 -11.42
N PRO A 98 3.97 -5.87 -11.22
CA PRO A 98 3.66 -6.41 -9.92
C PRO A 98 4.69 -7.47 -9.50
N ALA A 99 5.04 -7.49 -8.20
CA ALA A 99 5.76 -8.59 -7.57
C ALA A 99 4.96 -9.06 -6.35
N THR A 100 4.59 -10.33 -6.32
CA THR A 100 3.70 -10.88 -5.28
C THR A 100 4.44 -11.70 -4.23
N CYS A 101 3.98 -11.63 -3.00
CA CYS A 101 4.41 -12.48 -1.89
C CYS A 101 3.16 -13.06 -1.20
N MET A 102 2.81 -14.30 -1.56
CA MET A 102 1.63 -15.00 -1.00
C MET A 102 1.98 -15.71 0.31
N ALA A 103 2.81 -15.10 1.13
CA ALA A 103 3.24 -15.61 2.42
C ALA A 103 2.52 -14.90 3.58
N SER A 104 2.45 -15.58 4.72
CA SER A 104 1.99 -15.04 5.99
C SER A 104 3.16 -14.95 7.00
N GLY A 105 2.89 -14.42 8.17
CA GLY A 105 3.88 -14.36 9.25
C GLY A 105 5.05 -13.41 8.98
N PRO A 106 6.24 -13.69 9.50
CA PRO A 106 7.40 -12.81 9.37
C PRO A 106 7.84 -12.53 7.93
N THR A 107 7.58 -13.46 7.01
CA THR A 107 7.99 -13.36 5.60
C THR A 107 7.41 -12.11 4.94
N ILE A 108 6.16 -11.75 5.26
CA ILE A 108 5.53 -10.54 4.68
C ILE A 108 6.18 -9.25 5.19
N LEU A 109 6.66 -9.22 6.44
CA LEU A 109 7.37 -8.08 7.00
C LEU A 109 8.73 -7.87 6.32
N HIS A 110 9.48 -8.96 6.09
CA HIS A 110 10.76 -8.90 5.38
C HIS A 110 10.58 -8.55 3.91
N PHE A 111 9.53 -9.08 3.25
CA PHE A 111 9.17 -8.69 1.89
C PHE A 111 8.89 -7.19 1.82
N ALA A 112 7.96 -6.69 2.64
CA ALA A 112 7.59 -5.28 2.63
C ALA A 112 8.79 -4.36 2.91
N ARG A 113 9.64 -4.73 3.88
CA ARG A 113 10.85 -3.98 4.17
C ARG A 113 11.77 -3.89 2.94
N ARG A 114 12.09 -5.02 2.32
CA ARG A 114 12.99 -5.08 1.16
C ARG A 114 12.47 -4.22 0.00
N GLU A 115 11.18 -4.33 -0.30
CA GLU A 115 10.56 -3.57 -1.39
C GLU A 115 10.58 -2.07 -1.08
N LEU A 116 10.22 -1.66 0.14
CA LEU A 116 10.27 -0.25 0.57
C LEU A 116 11.68 0.33 0.57
N GLU A 117 12.70 -0.45 0.98
CA GLU A 117 14.11 -0.04 0.90
C GLU A 117 14.57 0.18 -0.54
N ALA A 118 13.99 -0.55 -1.50
CA ALA A 118 14.21 -0.34 -2.93
C ALA A 118 13.36 0.81 -3.53
N GLY A 119 12.51 1.46 -2.73
CA GLY A 119 11.63 2.52 -3.19
C GLY A 119 10.35 2.02 -3.86
N TRP A 120 10.00 0.75 -3.68
CA TRP A 120 8.79 0.15 -4.25
C TRP A 120 7.66 0.05 -3.22
N PRO A 121 6.50 0.67 -3.47
CA PRO A 121 5.36 0.60 -2.57
C PRO A 121 4.77 -0.81 -2.53
N VAL A 122 4.23 -1.18 -1.36
CA VAL A 122 3.65 -2.51 -1.12
C VAL A 122 2.20 -2.38 -0.70
N ILE A 123 1.33 -3.18 -1.30
CA ILE A 123 -0.06 -3.35 -0.90
C ILE A 123 -0.16 -4.64 -0.11
N VAL A 124 -0.65 -4.60 1.13
CA VAL A 124 -0.90 -5.78 1.96
C VAL A 124 -2.39 -6.07 2.03
N GLY A 125 -2.76 -7.34 1.82
CA GLY A 125 -4.14 -7.80 1.92
C GLY A 125 -4.35 -8.73 3.12
N TRP A 126 -5.49 -8.59 3.79
CA TRP A 126 -5.88 -9.46 4.90
C TRP A 126 -7.38 -9.71 4.96
N ARG A 127 -7.79 -10.64 5.81
CA ARG A 127 -9.18 -10.85 6.22
C ARG A 127 -9.30 -10.97 7.74
N GLN A 128 -10.45 -10.63 8.28
CA GLN A 128 -10.78 -10.97 9.66
C GLN A 128 -10.99 -12.49 9.79
N ARG A 129 -10.75 -13.05 10.98
CA ARG A 129 -10.74 -14.50 11.19
C ARG A 129 -12.03 -15.21 10.81
N HIS A 130 -13.18 -14.59 11.01
CA HIS A 130 -14.50 -15.20 10.83
C HIS A 130 -15.32 -14.56 9.71
N THR A 131 -14.66 -13.87 8.77
CA THR A 131 -15.33 -13.24 7.64
C THR A 131 -14.65 -13.62 6.33
N VAL A 132 -15.43 -13.60 5.26
CA VAL A 132 -14.90 -13.72 3.89
C VAL A 132 -14.47 -12.37 3.33
N LYS A 133 -14.86 -11.26 3.98
CA LYS A 133 -14.54 -9.91 3.52
C LYS A 133 -13.04 -9.69 3.58
N ARG A 134 -12.45 -9.41 2.42
CA ARG A 134 -11.05 -9.04 2.25
C ARG A 134 -10.91 -7.53 2.38
N HIS A 135 -9.73 -7.11 2.78
CA HIS A 135 -9.37 -5.71 2.87
C HIS A 135 -7.90 -5.54 2.51
N ALA A 136 -7.53 -4.37 2.02
CA ALA A 136 -6.15 -4.05 1.70
C ALA A 136 -5.78 -2.65 2.17
N ALA A 137 -4.50 -2.42 2.41
CA ALA A 137 -3.94 -1.11 2.68
C ALA A 137 -2.55 -0.97 2.06
N LEU A 138 -2.15 0.27 1.79
CA LEU A 138 -0.83 0.62 1.32
C LEU A 138 0.15 0.61 2.51
N VAL A 139 1.23 -0.14 2.39
CA VAL A 139 2.34 -0.11 3.35
C VAL A 139 3.24 1.06 2.97
N ILE A 140 3.37 2.01 3.89
CA ILE A 140 4.20 3.20 3.71
C ILE A 140 5.42 3.20 4.63
N GLY A 141 5.52 2.22 5.51
CA GLY A 141 6.64 2.08 6.40
C GLY A 141 6.66 0.76 7.15
N VAL A 142 7.81 0.49 7.74
CA VAL A 142 8.04 -0.68 8.61
C VAL A 142 8.62 -0.21 9.93
N GLU A 143 8.06 -0.71 11.03
CA GLU A 143 8.58 -0.51 12.39
C GLU A 143 9.22 -1.79 12.89
N GLY A 144 10.37 -1.66 13.53
CA GLY A 144 11.07 -2.82 14.08
C GLY A 144 12.18 -2.45 15.06
N CYS A 145 12.83 -3.46 15.60
CA CYS A 145 13.95 -3.30 16.52
C CYS A 145 15.28 -3.46 15.79
N ARG A 146 16.21 -2.51 16.03
CA ARG A 146 17.59 -2.62 15.55
C ARG A 146 18.49 -3.15 16.67
N HIS A 147 19.22 -4.20 16.34
CA HIS A 147 20.25 -4.83 17.20
C HIS A 147 21.58 -4.83 16.42
N GLY A 148 22.45 -3.87 16.70
CA GLY A 148 23.65 -3.64 15.89
C GLY A 148 23.29 -3.31 14.45
N ARG A 149 23.74 -4.13 13.50
CA ARG A 149 23.42 -4.00 12.06
C ARG A 149 22.13 -4.72 11.66
N ALA A 150 21.61 -5.62 12.49
CA ALA A 150 20.40 -6.37 12.19
C ALA A 150 19.16 -5.55 12.54
N PHE A 151 18.16 -5.57 11.66
CA PHE A 151 16.84 -4.98 11.89
C PHE A 151 15.79 -6.10 11.85
N ASP A 152 15.04 -6.25 12.94
CA ASP A 152 13.92 -7.20 13.05
C ASP A 152 12.60 -6.45 12.86
N PRO A 153 11.92 -6.58 11.70
CA PRO A 153 10.66 -5.92 11.44
C PRO A 153 9.54 -6.54 12.27
N GLN A 154 8.75 -5.72 12.96
CA GLN A 154 7.71 -6.14 13.88
C GLN A 154 6.32 -5.66 13.49
N ALA A 155 6.21 -4.55 12.76
CA ALA A 155 4.94 -4.00 12.31
C ALA A 155 5.05 -3.34 10.93
N LEU A 156 3.94 -3.33 10.19
CA LEU A 156 3.75 -2.53 8.99
C LEU A 156 2.96 -1.27 9.35
N LEU A 157 3.42 -0.12 8.88
CA LEU A 157 2.74 1.17 8.99
C LEU A 157 1.95 1.40 7.71
N LEU A 158 0.64 1.69 7.85
CA LEU A 158 -0.30 1.61 6.75
C LEU A 158 -1.03 2.93 6.51
N ILE A 159 -1.28 3.21 5.23
CA ILE A 159 -2.40 4.05 4.82
C ILE A 159 -3.54 3.12 4.43
N ASP A 160 -4.56 3.06 5.28
CA ASP A 160 -5.79 2.32 5.06
C ASP A 160 -6.82 3.27 4.43
N PRO A 161 -7.25 3.01 3.17
CA PRO A 161 -8.22 3.86 2.47
C PRO A 161 -9.57 3.99 3.19
N ALA A 162 -9.98 2.96 3.94
CA ALA A 162 -11.22 2.97 4.72
C ALA A 162 -11.09 3.66 6.09
N GLY A 163 -9.88 4.07 6.46
CA GLY A 163 -9.61 4.78 7.70
C GLY A 163 -9.84 6.29 7.61
N ASN A 164 -9.60 6.98 8.73
CA ASN A 164 -9.51 8.44 8.73
C ASN A 164 -8.23 8.88 8.03
N GLU A 165 -8.21 10.12 7.56
CA GLU A 165 -7.02 10.71 6.96
C GLU A 165 -5.82 10.62 7.93
N PRO A 166 -4.65 10.16 7.47
CA PRO A 166 -3.46 10.14 8.31
C PRO A 166 -3.04 11.56 8.71
N GLY A 167 -2.80 11.76 10.02
CA GLY A 167 -2.25 13.01 10.53
C GLY A 167 -0.72 13.00 10.59
N LEU A 168 -0.17 13.68 11.59
CA LEU A 168 1.28 13.86 11.81
C LEU A 168 2.10 12.55 11.82
N ALA A 169 1.49 11.43 12.17
CA ALA A 169 2.16 10.12 12.14
C ALA A 169 2.45 9.62 10.72
N GLY A 170 1.77 10.18 9.70
CA GLY A 170 1.87 9.76 8.30
C GLY A 170 1.16 8.46 7.98
N PHE A 171 0.63 7.73 8.97
CA PHE A 171 -0.15 6.50 8.81
C PHE A 171 -1.41 6.55 9.67
N ASN A 172 -2.47 5.86 9.25
CA ASN A 172 -3.75 5.79 9.95
C ASN A 172 -4.06 4.40 10.52
N ALA A 173 -3.25 3.40 10.17
CA ALA A 173 -3.36 2.04 10.66
C ALA A 173 -2.01 1.35 10.75
N ARG A 174 -1.98 0.21 11.46
CA ARG A 174 -0.79 -0.64 11.55
C ARG A 174 -1.18 -2.12 11.66
N LEU A 175 -0.28 -2.98 11.18
CA LEU A 175 -0.35 -4.43 11.36
C LEU A 175 0.82 -4.87 12.24
N ASP A 176 0.55 -5.15 13.50
CA ASP A 176 1.54 -5.66 14.44
C ASP A 176 1.66 -7.17 14.34
N ARG A 177 2.89 -7.69 14.30
CA ARG A 177 3.15 -9.12 14.45
C ARG A 177 2.72 -9.58 15.85
N HIS A 178 1.88 -10.59 15.89
CA HIS A 178 1.41 -11.20 17.14
C HIS A 178 1.64 -12.71 17.09
N GLY A 179 2.76 -13.18 17.65
CA GLY A 179 3.18 -14.57 17.53
C GLY A 179 3.78 -14.92 16.17
N LYS A 180 3.71 -16.22 15.78
CA LYS A 180 4.41 -16.72 14.59
C LYS A 180 3.71 -16.36 13.26
N GLU A 181 2.37 -16.44 13.22
CA GLU A 181 1.60 -16.24 11.97
C GLU A 181 0.41 -15.30 12.12
N GLN A 182 0.27 -14.66 13.28
CA GLN A 182 -0.87 -13.82 13.59
C GLN A 182 -0.48 -12.36 13.51
N PHE A 183 -1.41 -11.55 13.00
CA PHE A 183 -1.30 -10.11 13.01
C PHE A 183 -2.46 -9.49 13.76
N ARG A 184 -2.19 -8.35 14.36
CA ARG A 184 -3.20 -7.49 14.95
C ARG A 184 -3.25 -6.20 14.17
N TYR A 185 -4.37 -5.97 13.48
CA TYR A 185 -4.68 -4.70 12.87
C TYR A 185 -5.07 -3.71 13.96
N ARG A 186 -4.55 -2.49 13.89
CA ARG A 186 -4.92 -1.37 14.76
C ARG A 186 -5.09 -0.11 13.93
N SER A 187 -6.16 0.64 14.24
CA SER A 187 -6.42 2.00 13.78
C SER A 187 -6.91 2.85 14.95
N SER A 188 -7.21 4.12 14.73
CA SER A 188 -7.78 5.01 15.75
C SER A 188 -9.09 4.51 16.35
N VAL A 189 -9.85 3.69 15.61
CA VAL A 189 -11.22 3.24 16.00
C VAL A 189 -11.34 1.73 16.17
N SER A 190 -10.30 0.94 15.86
CA SER A 190 -10.40 -0.52 15.82
C SER A 190 -9.09 -1.21 16.18
N ALA A 191 -9.20 -2.31 16.94
CA ALA A 191 -8.10 -3.24 17.17
C ALA A 191 -8.62 -4.67 17.08
N ARG A 192 -8.11 -5.47 16.11
CA ARG A 192 -8.62 -6.82 15.82
C ARG A 192 -7.55 -7.76 15.29
N GLY A 193 -7.71 -9.05 15.58
CA GLY A 193 -6.87 -10.10 14.98
C GLY A 193 -7.24 -10.33 13.51
N VAL A 194 -6.24 -10.41 12.65
CA VAL A 194 -6.41 -10.62 11.22
C VAL A 194 -5.51 -11.73 10.72
N LYS A 195 -5.89 -12.35 9.59
CA LYS A 195 -5.06 -13.26 8.81
C LYS A 195 -4.57 -12.51 7.58
N VAL A 196 -3.27 -12.25 7.49
CA VAL A 196 -2.65 -11.70 6.28
C VAL A 196 -2.72 -12.76 5.17
N LEU A 197 -3.13 -12.34 3.97
CA LEU A 197 -3.28 -13.17 2.79
C LEU A 197 -2.05 -13.10 1.89
N GLY A 198 -1.30 -12.00 1.97
CA GLY A 198 -0.10 -11.75 1.19
C GLY A 198 0.14 -10.25 1.01
N GLY A 199 1.12 -9.96 0.18
CA GLY A 199 1.45 -8.60 -0.27
C GLY A 199 1.76 -8.57 -1.75
N LEU A 200 1.64 -7.40 -2.33
CA LEU A 200 1.97 -7.11 -3.72
C LEU A 200 2.77 -5.82 -3.75
N SER A 201 3.96 -5.85 -4.34
CA SER A 201 4.79 -4.67 -4.60
C SER A 201 4.55 -4.19 -6.04
N ILE A 202 4.56 -2.89 -6.25
CA ILE A 202 4.57 -2.29 -7.58
C ILE A 202 5.97 -1.75 -7.84
N GLN A 203 6.65 -2.35 -8.83
CA GLN A 203 8.04 -2.05 -9.16
C GLN A 203 8.10 -1.20 -10.44
N ASP A 204 8.86 -0.11 -10.41
CA ASP A 204 9.14 0.68 -11.61
C ASP A 204 10.14 -0.07 -12.50
N VAL A 205 9.78 -0.26 -13.77
CA VAL A 205 10.65 -0.92 -14.76
C VAL A 205 11.31 0.08 -15.72
N THR A 206 10.94 1.36 -15.68
CA THR A 206 11.49 2.38 -16.61
C THR A 206 12.93 2.77 -16.27
N GLY A 207 13.36 2.63 -15.00
CA GLY A 207 14.74 2.87 -14.58
C GLY A 207 15.74 1.75 -14.90
N ALA A 208 15.24 0.53 -15.16
CA ALA A 208 16.09 -0.64 -15.39
C ALA A 208 16.67 -0.71 -16.82
N ILE A 209 16.26 0.17 -17.73
CA ILE A 209 16.70 0.20 -19.13
C ILE A 209 17.91 1.15 -19.34
N ALA A 210 18.23 1.98 -18.34
CA ALA A 210 19.30 2.97 -18.47
C ALA A 210 20.72 2.44 -18.14
N ASP A 211 20.84 1.27 -17.53
CA ASP A 211 22.11 0.66 -17.10
C ASP A 211 22.46 -0.67 -17.84
N ALA A 212 21.90 -0.91 -19.02
CA ALA A 212 22.19 -2.08 -19.84
C ALA A 212 22.97 -1.73 -21.11
#